data_cff087fbc62193410b73e31c904968c7
#
_entry.id   cff087fbc62193410b73e31c904968c7
#
_cell.length_a   1.000
_cell.length_b   1.000
_cell.length_c   1.000
_cell.angle_alpha   90.00
_cell.angle_beta   90.00
_cell.angle_gamma   90.00
#
_symmetry.space_group_name_H-M   'P 1'
#
loop_
_entity.id
_entity.type
_entity.pdbx_description
1 polymer ?
#
loop_
_entity_poly.entity_id
_entity_poly.type
_entity_poly.pdbx_seq_one_letter_code
_entity_poly.pdbx_strand_id
1 'polypeptide(L)'
;MSAKKYQGLEGELYDLFRGGDDLDEIGFYIEKISELGGSCLDVGCGTGRVLIPLAHAGVEITGIDSSPEMIANCIKNLEEENIKTDTIEGNMINFDLGKKFNSLIVPGGSFQLIHDYDDAILTLKNFRSHLQSGGTLIMSLFNPFYEISHEHLDGVWRLEKDEIIEDTNERALCHTCMDLDRCEQIMQVTNR
;
A
#
# COMPACT_ATOMS: atom_id res chain seq x y z
N MET A 1 4.67 0.52 18.60
CA MET A 1 5.49 1.39 17.69
C MET A 1 4.58 1.82 16.54
N SER A 2 4.64 3.07 16.07
CA SER A 2 3.77 3.48 14.94
C SER A 2 4.25 2.79 13.67
N ALA A 3 3.30 2.39 12.80
CA ALA A 3 3.63 1.87 11.48
C ALA A 3 4.58 2.84 10.74
N LYS A 4 5.47 2.28 9.89
CA LYS A 4 6.38 3.08 9.08
C LYS A 4 5.54 4.06 8.23
N LYS A 5 5.89 5.34 8.27
CA LYS A 5 5.31 6.35 7.39
C LYS A 5 6.31 6.67 6.30
N TYR A 6 5.88 6.59 5.06
CA TYR A 6 6.65 7.09 3.92
C TYR A 6 6.72 8.62 4.01
N GLN A 7 7.94 9.19 4.10
CA GLN A 7 8.18 10.62 4.30
C GLN A 7 9.44 11.09 3.58
N GLY A 8 9.49 12.37 3.21
CA GLY A 8 10.61 12.99 2.51
C GLY A 8 10.86 12.34 1.14
N LEU A 9 12.13 12.17 0.76
CA LEU A 9 12.50 11.61 -0.55
C LEU A 9 11.84 10.27 -0.87
N GLU A 10 11.60 9.41 0.12
CA GLU A 10 10.92 8.12 -0.09
C GLU A 10 9.45 8.33 -0.52
N GLY A 11 8.78 9.35 0.00
CA GLY A 11 7.43 9.73 -0.41
C GLY A 11 7.41 10.45 -1.76
N GLU A 12 8.36 11.36 -2.00
CA GLU A 12 8.46 12.14 -3.24
C GLU A 12 8.78 11.26 -4.45
N LEU A 13 9.66 10.26 -4.29
CA LEU A 13 10.12 9.38 -5.36
C LEU A 13 9.37 8.04 -5.40
N TYR A 14 8.32 7.89 -4.59
CA TYR A 14 7.60 6.61 -4.47
C TYR A 14 7.07 6.12 -5.83
N ASP A 15 6.39 6.97 -6.58
CA ASP A 15 5.80 6.60 -7.86
C ASP A 15 6.87 6.33 -8.93
N LEU A 16 7.99 7.07 -8.89
CA LEU A 16 9.12 6.84 -9.78
C LEU A 16 9.71 5.43 -9.59
N PHE A 17 9.85 4.99 -8.34
CA PHE A 17 10.47 3.69 -8.04
C PHE A 17 9.49 2.52 -8.03
N ARG A 18 8.18 2.77 -7.90
CA ARG A 18 7.13 1.75 -7.88
C ARG A 18 6.26 1.75 -9.15
N GLY A 19 6.45 2.71 -10.04
CA GLY A 19 5.72 2.78 -11.29
C GLY A 19 6.03 1.59 -12.19
N GLY A 20 4.99 0.83 -12.58
CA GLY A 20 5.09 -0.30 -13.51
C GLY A 20 5.26 -1.69 -12.91
N ASP A 21 5.56 -1.80 -11.63
CA ASP A 21 5.60 -3.08 -10.94
C ASP A 21 4.16 -3.47 -10.54
N ASP A 22 3.68 -4.68 -10.89
CA ASP A 22 2.41 -5.28 -10.46
C ASP A 22 1.14 -5.01 -11.30
N LEU A 23 1.26 -4.94 -12.62
CA LEU A 23 0.08 -4.93 -13.50
C LEU A 23 -0.85 -6.13 -13.25
N ASP A 24 -0.30 -7.29 -12.90
CA ASP A 24 -1.07 -8.50 -12.60
C ASP A 24 -1.88 -8.36 -11.30
N GLU A 25 -1.32 -7.70 -10.28
CA GLU A 25 -2.03 -7.41 -9.02
C GLU A 25 -3.20 -6.46 -9.25
N ILE A 26 -2.98 -5.39 -10.02
CA ILE A 26 -4.02 -4.41 -10.37
C ILE A 26 -5.17 -5.09 -11.14
N GLY A 27 -4.83 -5.90 -12.14
CA GLY A 27 -5.81 -6.65 -12.93
C GLY A 27 -6.66 -7.57 -12.07
N PHE A 28 -6.05 -8.27 -11.10
CA PHE A 28 -6.74 -9.10 -10.14
C PHE A 28 -7.74 -8.30 -9.29
N TYR A 29 -7.35 -7.14 -8.75
CA TYR A 29 -8.26 -6.31 -7.96
C TYR A 29 -9.41 -5.77 -8.81
N ILE A 30 -9.16 -5.29 -10.04
CA ILE A 30 -10.20 -4.82 -10.95
C ILE A 30 -11.24 -5.93 -11.20
N GLU A 31 -10.79 -7.13 -11.54
CA GLU A 31 -11.69 -8.28 -11.78
C GLU A 31 -12.52 -8.59 -10.53
N LYS A 32 -11.85 -8.80 -9.38
CA LYS A 32 -12.54 -9.25 -8.16
C LYS A 32 -13.48 -8.21 -7.57
N ILE A 33 -13.09 -6.94 -7.53
CA ILE A 33 -13.93 -5.90 -6.98
C ILE A 33 -15.12 -5.60 -7.90
N SER A 34 -14.91 -5.65 -9.23
CA SER A 34 -16.03 -5.53 -10.19
C SER A 34 -17.04 -6.67 -10.06
N GLU A 35 -16.57 -7.91 -9.83
CA GLU A 35 -17.45 -9.06 -9.57
C GLU A 35 -18.26 -8.90 -8.28
N LEU A 36 -17.64 -8.41 -7.21
CA LEU A 36 -18.31 -8.19 -5.92
C LEU A 36 -19.31 -7.04 -5.96
N GLY A 37 -19.02 -6.02 -6.74
CA GLY A 37 -19.82 -4.81 -6.86
C GLY A 37 -19.94 -3.99 -5.56
N GLY A 38 -20.65 -2.85 -5.66
CA GLY A 38 -20.86 -1.94 -4.53
C GLY A 38 -19.62 -1.12 -4.19
N SER A 39 -19.59 -0.60 -2.96
CA SER A 39 -18.50 0.29 -2.50
C SER A 39 -17.28 -0.48 -1.99
N CYS A 40 -16.10 0.04 -2.28
CA CYS A 40 -14.80 -0.51 -1.88
C CYS A 40 -14.03 0.49 -1.00
N LEU A 41 -13.30 -0.01 0.00
CA LEU A 41 -12.31 0.75 0.75
C LEU A 41 -10.91 0.19 0.46
N ASP A 42 -10.01 1.06 0.00
CA ASP A 42 -8.58 0.76 -0.19
C ASP A 42 -7.81 1.25 1.05
N VAL A 43 -7.27 0.32 1.84
CA VAL A 43 -6.54 0.59 3.08
C VAL A 43 -5.04 0.51 2.85
N GLY A 44 -4.35 1.61 3.12
CA GLY A 44 -2.96 1.81 2.73
C GLY A 44 -2.88 2.17 1.24
N CYS A 45 -3.78 3.06 0.78
CA CYS A 45 -3.91 3.40 -0.64
C CYS A 45 -2.66 4.06 -1.24
N GLY A 46 -1.76 4.59 -0.39
CA GLY A 46 -0.53 5.25 -0.82
C GLY A 46 -0.81 6.41 -1.77
N THR A 47 -0.12 6.43 -2.89
CA THR A 47 -0.27 7.42 -3.97
C THR A 47 -1.44 7.14 -4.93
N GLY A 48 -2.20 6.06 -4.67
CA GLY A 48 -3.36 5.67 -5.47
C GLY A 48 -3.09 4.57 -6.52
N ARG A 49 -1.98 3.84 -6.41
CA ARG A 49 -1.56 2.80 -7.38
C ARG A 49 -2.67 1.81 -7.74
N VAL A 50 -3.45 1.35 -6.77
CA VAL A 50 -4.59 0.44 -6.99
C VAL A 50 -5.91 1.20 -7.05
N LEU A 51 -6.06 2.23 -6.23
CA LEU A 51 -7.26 3.06 -6.14
C LEU A 51 -7.65 3.70 -7.47
N ILE A 52 -6.68 4.32 -8.17
CA ILE A 52 -6.93 5.04 -9.44
C ILE A 52 -7.42 4.09 -10.55
N PRO A 53 -6.75 2.96 -10.83
CA PRO A 53 -7.25 1.99 -11.80
C PRO A 53 -8.64 1.42 -11.47
N LEU A 54 -8.95 1.19 -10.19
CA LEU A 54 -10.29 0.75 -9.77
C LEU A 54 -11.35 1.84 -10.00
N ALA A 55 -11.03 3.10 -9.72
CA ALA A 55 -11.91 4.22 -10.00
C ALA A 55 -12.16 4.38 -11.52
N HIS A 56 -11.14 4.20 -12.37
CA HIS A 56 -11.28 4.16 -13.82
C HIS A 56 -12.17 3.02 -14.29
N ALA A 57 -12.12 1.87 -13.62
CA ALA A 57 -13.01 0.74 -13.89
C ALA A 57 -14.47 0.98 -13.41
N GLY A 58 -14.76 2.15 -12.85
CA GLY A 58 -16.09 2.54 -12.38
C GLY A 58 -16.46 2.03 -10.99
N VAL A 59 -15.50 1.57 -10.21
CA VAL A 59 -15.72 1.16 -8.80
C VAL A 59 -15.95 2.39 -7.94
N GLU A 60 -16.99 2.37 -7.09
CA GLU A 60 -17.18 3.34 -6.02
C GLU A 60 -16.14 3.06 -4.93
N ILE A 61 -15.01 3.75 -4.96
CA ILE A 61 -13.87 3.48 -4.07
C ILE A 61 -13.55 4.68 -3.17
N THR A 62 -13.09 4.40 -1.97
CA THR A 62 -12.54 5.38 -1.01
C THR A 62 -11.15 4.89 -0.61
N GLY A 63 -10.17 5.80 -0.53
CA GLY A 63 -8.81 5.49 -0.06
C GLY A 63 -8.56 5.97 1.37
N ILE A 64 -7.75 5.22 2.11
CA ILE A 64 -7.23 5.65 3.41
C ILE A 64 -5.74 5.30 3.51
N ASP A 65 -4.92 6.26 3.97
CA ASP A 65 -3.51 6.05 4.28
C ASP A 65 -3.10 6.83 5.53
N SER A 66 -2.11 6.33 6.25
CA SER A 66 -1.61 6.97 7.47
C SER A 66 -0.59 8.06 7.22
N SER A 67 -0.04 8.18 6.00
CA SER A 67 0.91 9.19 5.60
C SER A 67 0.22 10.37 4.94
N PRO A 68 0.31 11.59 5.52
CA PRO A 68 -0.20 12.80 4.88
C PRO A 68 0.43 13.05 3.50
N GLU A 69 1.73 12.72 3.34
CA GLU A 69 2.44 12.89 2.07
C GLU A 69 1.88 11.95 0.98
N MET A 70 1.61 10.68 1.32
CA MET A 70 0.97 9.74 0.41
C MET A 70 -0.42 10.21 -0.01
N ILE A 71 -1.22 10.69 0.93
CA ILE A 71 -2.56 11.25 0.64
C ILE A 71 -2.44 12.47 -0.28
N ALA A 72 -1.48 13.38 -0.03
CA ALA A 72 -1.27 14.54 -0.89
C ALA A 72 -0.91 14.14 -2.33
N ASN A 73 0.00 13.17 -2.50
CA ASN A 73 0.37 12.63 -3.80
C ASN A 73 -0.81 11.92 -4.47
N CYS A 74 -1.59 11.14 -3.71
CA CYS A 74 -2.78 10.48 -4.22
C CYS A 74 -3.81 11.49 -4.76
N ILE A 75 -4.05 12.59 -4.04
CA ILE A 75 -4.95 13.65 -4.48
C ILE A 75 -4.43 14.29 -5.77
N LYS A 76 -3.14 14.58 -5.86
CA LYS A 76 -2.51 15.12 -7.07
C LYS A 76 -2.71 14.18 -8.26
N ASN A 77 -2.41 12.89 -8.09
CA ASN A 77 -2.57 11.88 -9.14
C ASN A 77 -4.04 11.73 -9.59
N LEU A 78 -4.99 11.81 -8.65
CA LEU A 78 -6.42 11.80 -8.95
C LEU A 78 -6.86 13.02 -9.75
N GLU A 79 -6.33 14.21 -9.42
CA GLU A 79 -6.61 15.46 -10.15
C GLU A 79 -6.06 15.39 -11.58
N GLU A 80 -4.85 14.89 -11.78
CA GLU A 80 -4.24 14.69 -13.10
C GLU A 80 -5.07 13.75 -13.98
N GLU A 81 -5.66 12.70 -13.41
CA GLU A 81 -6.53 11.74 -14.08
C GLU A 81 -8.01 12.18 -14.16
N ASN A 82 -8.35 13.37 -13.63
CA ASN A 82 -9.72 13.88 -13.52
C ASN A 82 -10.70 12.94 -12.80
N ILE A 83 -10.22 12.21 -11.81
CA ILE A 83 -11.01 11.29 -10.99
C ILE A 83 -11.44 11.99 -9.69
N LYS A 84 -12.71 11.78 -9.31
CA LYS A 84 -13.25 12.25 -8.04
C LYS A 84 -13.53 11.08 -7.13
N THR A 85 -12.70 10.91 -6.13
CA THR A 85 -12.90 9.92 -5.07
C THR A 85 -12.37 10.46 -3.73
N ASP A 86 -12.92 9.95 -2.63
CA ASP A 86 -12.50 10.38 -1.30
C ASP A 86 -11.18 9.68 -0.93
N THR A 87 -10.21 10.48 -0.47
CA THR A 87 -8.98 9.99 0.17
C THR A 87 -8.85 10.63 1.53
N ILE A 88 -8.54 9.83 2.55
CA ILE A 88 -8.63 10.21 3.96
C ILE A 88 -7.34 9.82 4.67
N GLU A 89 -6.75 10.75 5.43
CA GLU A 89 -5.67 10.41 6.34
C GLU A 89 -6.23 9.60 7.51
N GLY A 90 -5.69 8.42 7.75
CA GLY A 90 -6.13 7.57 8.86
C GLY A 90 -5.27 6.32 9.04
N ASN A 91 -5.22 5.86 10.29
CA ASN A 91 -4.46 4.67 10.64
C ASN A 91 -5.35 3.41 10.55
N MET A 92 -4.88 2.37 9.88
CA MET A 92 -5.63 1.12 9.67
C MET A 92 -6.05 0.43 10.97
N ILE A 93 -5.35 0.69 12.08
CA ILE A 93 -5.67 0.09 13.38
C ILE A 93 -6.99 0.63 13.94
N ASN A 94 -7.28 1.93 13.73
CA ASN A 94 -8.32 2.61 14.50
C ASN A 94 -9.11 3.69 13.74
N PHE A 95 -9.08 3.71 12.40
CA PHE A 95 -9.92 4.63 11.66
C PHE A 95 -11.42 4.38 11.93
N ASP A 96 -12.22 5.45 11.81
CA ASP A 96 -13.66 5.36 11.79
C ASP A 96 -14.22 6.28 10.71
N LEU A 97 -14.84 5.68 9.69
CA LEU A 97 -15.41 6.40 8.55
C LEU A 97 -16.93 6.58 8.67
N GLY A 98 -17.55 6.06 9.73
CA GLY A 98 -19.00 6.15 9.95
C GLY A 98 -19.83 5.44 8.87
N LYS A 99 -19.22 4.70 7.97
CA LYS A 99 -19.86 3.95 6.86
C LYS A 99 -19.29 2.56 6.70
N LYS A 100 -20.03 1.70 6.00
CA LYS A 100 -19.62 0.32 5.70
C LYS A 100 -19.51 0.10 4.21
N PHE A 101 -18.59 -0.79 3.83
CA PHE A 101 -18.25 -1.10 2.45
C PHE A 101 -18.62 -2.55 2.10
N ASN A 102 -18.89 -2.80 0.81
CA ASN A 102 -19.10 -4.14 0.28
C ASN A 102 -17.80 -4.94 0.26
N SER A 103 -16.70 -4.25 -0.06
CA SER A 103 -15.36 -4.83 -0.05
C SER A 103 -14.35 -3.91 0.62
N LEU A 104 -13.30 -4.51 1.16
CA LEU A 104 -12.14 -3.84 1.71
C LEU A 104 -10.91 -4.52 1.16
N ILE A 105 -9.99 -3.74 0.60
CA ILE A 105 -8.73 -4.24 0.06
C ILE A 105 -7.55 -3.68 0.84
N VAL A 106 -6.49 -4.46 0.95
CA VAL A 106 -5.20 -4.06 1.55
C VAL A 106 -4.08 -4.54 0.63
N PRO A 107 -3.77 -3.77 -0.44
CA PRO A 107 -2.75 -4.13 -1.41
C PRO A 107 -1.31 -3.99 -0.88
N GLY A 108 -0.35 -4.53 -1.67
CA GLY A 108 1.08 -4.25 -1.49
C GLY A 108 1.68 -4.70 -0.17
N GLY A 109 1.06 -5.65 0.54
CA GLY A 109 1.56 -6.13 1.82
C GLY A 109 1.42 -5.14 2.98
N SER A 110 0.62 -4.08 2.84
CA SER A 110 0.49 -2.99 3.82
C SER A 110 0.08 -3.48 5.22
N PHE A 111 -0.70 -4.56 5.32
CA PHE A 111 -1.05 -5.17 6.61
C PHE A 111 0.17 -5.68 7.39
N GLN A 112 1.22 -6.14 6.69
CA GLN A 112 2.44 -6.68 7.31
C GLN A 112 3.36 -5.60 7.90
N LEU A 113 3.04 -4.31 7.74
CA LEU A 113 3.69 -3.22 8.45
C LEU A 113 3.29 -3.13 9.93
N ILE A 114 2.28 -3.91 10.35
CA ILE A 114 1.87 -4.04 11.74
C ILE A 114 2.64 -5.21 12.35
N HIS A 115 3.61 -4.91 13.20
CA HIS A 115 4.47 -5.93 13.84
C HIS A 115 3.89 -6.45 15.16
N ASP A 116 3.05 -5.66 15.84
CA ASP A 116 2.44 -6.04 17.10
C ASP A 116 1.20 -6.92 16.86
N TYR A 117 1.13 -8.05 17.57
CA TYR A 117 0.03 -9.00 17.43
C TYR A 117 -1.32 -8.42 17.86
N ASP A 118 -1.36 -7.68 18.96
CA ASP A 118 -2.59 -7.09 19.48
C ASP A 118 -3.09 -5.98 18.53
N ASP A 119 -2.18 -5.17 17.96
CA ASP A 119 -2.50 -4.19 16.92
C ASP A 119 -3.03 -4.85 15.64
N ALA A 120 -2.46 -5.99 15.24
CA ALA A 120 -2.97 -6.75 14.09
C ALA A 120 -4.40 -7.26 14.32
N ILE A 121 -4.69 -7.77 15.53
CA ILE A 121 -6.05 -8.20 15.92
C ILE A 121 -7.01 -7.01 15.97
N LEU A 122 -6.59 -5.87 16.51
CA LEU A 122 -7.39 -4.64 16.53
C LEU A 122 -7.71 -4.17 15.11
N THR A 123 -6.73 -4.21 14.22
CA THR A 123 -6.88 -3.87 12.80
C THR A 123 -7.91 -4.76 12.11
N LEU A 124 -7.84 -6.08 12.29
CA LEU A 124 -8.82 -7.00 11.70
C LEU A 124 -10.23 -6.78 12.26
N LYS A 125 -10.36 -6.45 13.54
CA LYS A 125 -11.65 -6.06 14.14
C LYS A 125 -12.15 -4.75 13.53
N ASN A 126 -11.27 -3.78 13.31
CA ASN A 126 -11.61 -2.51 12.68
C ASN A 126 -12.09 -2.74 11.23
N PHE A 127 -11.37 -3.53 10.43
CA PHE A 127 -11.79 -3.92 9.08
C PHE A 127 -13.17 -4.58 9.09
N ARG A 128 -13.38 -5.54 10.00
CA ARG A 128 -14.69 -6.21 10.14
C ARG A 128 -15.81 -5.24 10.48
N SER A 129 -15.56 -4.20 11.28
CA SER A 129 -16.57 -3.21 11.65
C SER A 129 -17.00 -2.33 10.47
N HIS A 130 -16.11 -2.12 9.49
CA HIS A 130 -16.33 -1.34 8.28
C HIS A 130 -16.84 -2.17 7.09
N LEU A 131 -16.95 -3.50 7.23
CA LEU A 131 -17.57 -4.35 6.23
C LEU A 131 -19.07 -4.52 6.49
N GLN A 132 -19.83 -4.52 5.41
CA GLN A 132 -21.24 -4.91 5.44
C GLN A 132 -21.38 -6.41 5.82
N SER A 133 -22.61 -6.84 6.14
CA SER A 133 -22.89 -8.25 6.32
C SER A 133 -22.68 -8.97 4.98
N GLY A 134 -21.82 -9.99 4.97
CA GLY A 134 -21.44 -10.69 3.74
C GLY A 134 -20.35 -9.98 2.93
N GLY A 135 -19.83 -8.83 3.42
CA GLY A 135 -18.73 -8.11 2.76
C GLY A 135 -17.41 -8.87 2.76
N THR A 136 -16.55 -8.58 1.80
CA THR A 136 -15.31 -9.32 1.53
C THR A 136 -14.08 -8.46 1.87
N LEU A 137 -13.11 -9.07 2.57
CA LEU A 137 -11.76 -8.55 2.76
C LEU A 137 -10.79 -9.28 1.84
N ILE A 138 -10.02 -8.53 1.05
CA ILE A 138 -8.94 -9.06 0.20
C ILE A 138 -7.64 -8.37 0.60
N MET A 139 -6.63 -9.15 0.96
CA MET A 139 -5.31 -8.64 1.32
C MET A 139 -4.23 -9.35 0.50
N SER A 140 -3.28 -8.60 -0.05
CA SER A 140 -2.04 -9.20 -0.51
C SER A 140 -1.05 -9.32 0.65
N LEU A 141 -0.38 -10.46 0.70
CA LEU A 141 0.66 -10.72 1.69
C LEU A 141 1.95 -11.08 0.96
N PHE A 142 3.00 -10.35 1.28
CA PHE A 142 4.34 -10.65 0.79
C PHE A 142 4.89 -11.90 1.50
N ASN A 143 5.43 -12.83 0.72
CA ASN A 143 6.11 -14.00 1.25
C ASN A 143 7.62 -13.87 1.01
N PRO A 144 8.44 -13.59 2.02
CA PRO A 144 9.88 -13.38 1.90
C PRO A 144 10.67 -14.69 1.72
N PHE A 145 10.10 -15.71 1.09
CA PHE A 145 10.73 -17.02 0.93
C PHE A 145 12.09 -16.93 0.23
N TYR A 146 12.19 -16.10 -0.80
CA TYR A 146 13.44 -15.91 -1.53
C TYR A 146 14.53 -15.31 -0.63
N GLU A 147 14.21 -14.23 0.08
CA GLU A 147 15.12 -13.53 0.98
C GLU A 147 15.56 -14.42 2.15
N ILE A 148 14.63 -15.19 2.71
CA ILE A 148 14.90 -16.14 3.81
C ILE A 148 15.82 -17.28 3.35
N SER A 149 15.65 -17.77 2.11
CA SER A 149 16.45 -18.89 1.59
C SER A 149 17.81 -18.46 1.06
N HIS A 150 18.06 -17.17 0.84
CA HIS A 150 19.30 -16.61 0.33
C HIS A 150 20.02 -15.78 1.39
N GLU A 151 20.51 -16.43 2.45
CA GLU A 151 21.18 -15.78 3.61
C GLU A 151 22.30 -14.80 3.24
N HIS A 152 22.97 -15.01 2.10
CA HIS A 152 24.02 -14.11 1.63
C HIS A 152 23.52 -12.73 1.20
N LEU A 153 22.19 -12.51 1.14
CA LEU A 153 21.57 -11.22 0.84
C LEU A 153 21.21 -10.43 2.09
N ASP A 154 21.27 -11.05 3.27
CA ASP A 154 20.98 -10.44 4.56
C ASP A 154 22.03 -9.36 4.91
N GLY A 155 21.59 -8.17 5.23
CA GLY A 155 22.47 -7.02 5.54
C GLY A 155 23.25 -6.45 4.34
N VAL A 156 22.94 -6.85 3.11
CA VAL A 156 23.68 -6.43 1.92
C VAL A 156 22.94 -5.32 1.17
N TRP A 157 23.61 -4.19 0.96
CA TRP A 157 23.11 -3.11 0.11
C TRP A 157 23.14 -3.48 -1.37
N ARG A 158 22.01 -3.38 -2.03
CA ARG A 158 21.86 -3.64 -3.45
C ARG A 158 21.25 -2.44 -4.16
N LEU A 159 21.70 -2.15 -5.37
CA LEU A 159 21.03 -1.20 -6.25
C LEU A 159 19.71 -1.83 -6.70
N GLU A 160 18.60 -1.24 -6.30
CA GLU A 160 17.24 -1.72 -6.63
C GLU A 160 16.68 -0.99 -7.85
N LYS A 161 16.82 0.32 -7.88
CA LYS A 161 16.31 1.18 -8.97
C LYS A 161 17.36 2.21 -9.39
N ASP A 162 17.33 2.54 -10.68
CA ASP A 162 18.21 3.51 -11.33
C ASP A 162 17.36 4.25 -12.38
N GLU A 163 16.85 5.39 -12.02
CA GLU A 163 15.84 6.12 -12.79
C GLU A 163 16.26 7.58 -13.03
N ILE A 164 15.68 8.22 -14.01
CA ILE A 164 15.84 9.65 -14.29
C ILE A 164 14.56 10.37 -13.88
N ILE A 165 14.70 11.41 -13.06
CA ILE A 165 13.60 12.30 -12.71
C ILE A 165 13.34 13.21 -13.92
N GLU A 166 12.19 13.04 -14.57
CA GLU A 166 11.87 13.72 -15.85
C GLU A 166 11.93 15.25 -15.75
N ASP A 167 11.40 15.81 -14.65
CA ASP A 167 11.31 17.26 -14.46
C ASP A 167 12.68 17.94 -14.30
N THR A 168 13.64 17.30 -13.66
CA THR A 168 14.97 17.88 -13.34
C THR A 168 16.08 17.29 -14.19
N ASN A 169 15.82 16.16 -14.87
CA ASN A 169 16.82 15.34 -15.57
C ASN A 169 17.96 14.87 -14.63
N GLU A 170 17.67 14.78 -13.34
CA GLU A 170 18.59 14.24 -12.35
C GLU A 170 18.45 12.73 -12.24
N ARG A 171 19.55 12.05 -11.94
CA ARG A 171 19.55 10.59 -11.76
C ARG A 171 19.23 10.25 -10.30
N ALA A 172 18.20 9.44 -10.11
CA ALA A 172 17.80 8.91 -8.80
C ALA A 172 18.22 7.44 -8.68
N LEU A 173 18.95 7.12 -7.63
CA LEU A 173 19.37 5.76 -7.31
C LEU A 173 18.71 5.32 -6.01
N CYS A 174 18.07 4.16 -6.04
CA CYS A 174 17.57 3.51 -4.82
C CYS A 174 18.43 2.29 -4.49
N HIS A 175 19.07 2.31 -3.35
CA HIS A 175 19.73 1.15 -2.79
C HIS A 175 18.90 0.61 -1.64
N THR A 176 18.69 -0.71 -1.63
CA THR A 176 17.91 -1.40 -0.61
C THR A 176 18.79 -2.36 0.18
N CYS A 177 18.62 -2.39 1.49
CA CYS A 177 19.16 -3.37 2.39
C CYS A 177 18.04 -4.05 3.15
N MET A 178 18.07 -5.36 3.25
CA MET A 178 17.12 -6.15 4.02
C MET A 178 17.85 -6.84 5.17
N ASP A 179 17.37 -6.63 6.38
CA ASP A 179 17.85 -7.29 7.60
C ASP A 179 16.75 -8.22 8.13
N LEU A 180 17.09 -9.49 8.36
CA LEU A 180 16.15 -10.54 8.73
C LEU A 180 16.31 -10.96 10.19
N ASP A 181 15.35 -10.64 11.04
CA ASP A 181 15.20 -11.30 12.32
C ASP A 181 14.35 -12.58 12.18
N ARG A 182 15.04 -13.71 12.08
CA ARG A 182 14.38 -15.00 11.87
C ARG A 182 13.65 -15.51 13.12
N CYS A 183 14.04 -15.06 14.30
CA CYS A 183 13.41 -15.45 15.56
C CYS A 183 12.07 -14.75 15.74
N GLU A 184 12.06 -13.45 15.48
CA GLU A 184 10.86 -12.62 15.58
C GLU A 184 10.04 -12.60 14.27
N GLN A 185 10.55 -13.22 13.21
CA GLN A 185 9.92 -13.22 11.85
C GLN A 185 9.71 -11.80 11.30
N ILE A 186 10.67 -10.93 11.55
CA ILE A 186 10.65 -9.54 11.09
C ILE A 186 11.67 -9.36 9.99
N MET A 187 11.26 -8.74 8.89
CA MET A 187 12.14 -8.24 7.84
C MET A 187 12.13 -6.71 7.88
N GLN A 188 13.30 -6.12 8.14
CA GLN A 188 13.49 -4.68 8.07
C GLN A 188 14.05 -4.32 6.71
N VAL A 189 13.34 -3.49 5.97
CA VAL A 189 13.79 -2.93 4.69
C VAL A 189 14.23 -1.50 4.90
N THR A 190 15.45 -1.17 4.48
CA THR A 190 16.02 0.18 4.55
C THR A 190 16.40 0.62 3.14
N ASN A 191 15.93 1.80 2.72
CA ASN A 191 16.23 2.43 1.43
C ASN A 191 17.10 3.67 1.64
N ARG A 192 17.99 3.97 0.67
CA ARG A 192 18.80 5.20 0.66
C ARG A 192 19.06 5.67 -0.78
#